data_f26b23a05dbf1f00c8de36f5c38744e4
#
_entry.id   f26b23a05dbf1f00c8de36f5c38744e4
#
_cell.length_a   1.000
_cell.length_b   1.000
_cell.length_c   1.000
_cell.angle_alpha   90.00
_cell.angle_beta   90.00
_cell.angle_gamma   90.00
#
_symmetry.space_group_name_H-M   'P 1'
#
loop_
_entity.id
_entity.type
_entity.pdbx_description
1 polymer ?
#
loop_
_entity_poly.entity_id
_entity_poly.type
_entity_poly.pdbx_seq_one_letter_code
_entity_poly.pdbx_strand_id
1 'polypeptide(L)'
;MNSIIEIKHLKKHFGSLEVLNDIDFHCDKGEVITIIGSSGSGKSTLLRCINLLETPDAGEILYHDKDILKGEININEHRTHVGMVFQSFNLFNNKSVLENCMLGQIKVLKRSKADAKEKAMLFLKKVGMESFANASAMQLSGGQKQRVAIARALCMEPEVLLFDEPTSALDPEMVGDVLDVMKDLAREGLTM
;
A
#
# COMPACT_ATOMS: atom_id res chain seq x y z
N MET A 1 3.26 -18.32 -16.57
CA MET A 1 3.68 -17.56 -15.39
C MET A 1 2.49 -16.75 -14.99
N ASN A 2 2.18 -16.70 -13.69
CA ASN A 2 0.95 -16.05 -13.24
C ASN A 2 1.30 -14.70 -12.61
N SER A 3 2.03 -13.88 -13.39
CA SER A 3 2.48 -12.56 -12.92
C SER A 3 1.29 -11.65 -12.68
N ILE A 4 1.19 -11.11 -11.46
CA ILE A 4 0.14 -10.14 -11.10
C ILE A 4 0.54 -8.72 -11.48
N ILE A 5 1.85 -8.43 -11.42
CA ILE A 5 2.44 -7.17 -11.89
C ILE A 5 3.66 -7.51 -12.75
N GLU A 6 3.74 -6.91 -13.93
CA GLU A 6 4.91 -6.97 -14.79
C GLU A 6 5.26 -5.56 -15.26
N ILE A 7 6.53 -5.20 -15.20
CA ILE A 7 7.07 -3.90 -15.63
C ILE A 7 8.11 -4.16 -16.71
N LYS A 8 8.04 -3.40 -17.80
CA LYS A 8 8.95 -3.50 -18.94
C LYS A 8 9.53 -2.15 -19.30
N HIS A 9 10.84 -2.06 -19.32
CA HIS A 9 11.60 -0.90 -19.78
C HIS A 9 11.17 0.43 -19.14
N LEU A 10 10.80 0.39 -17.83
CA LEU A 10 10.26 1.55 -17.13
C LEU A 10 11.32 2.63 -16.95
N LYS A 11 10.98 3.87 -17.34
CA LYS A 11 11.84 5.05 -17.19
C LYS A 11 11.10 6.17 -16.47
N LYS A 12 11.82 6.89 -15.59
CA LYS A 12 11.30 8.07 -14.91
C LYS A 12 12.39 9.10 -14.66
N HIS A 13 12.09 10.33 -15.05
CA HIS A 13 12.94 11.50 -14.79
C HIS A 13 12.20 12.53 -13.92
N PHE A 14 12.95 13.29 -13.17
CA PHE A 14 12.50 14.53 -12.53
C PHE A 14 13.43 15.66 -12.98
N GLY A 15 12.94 16.45 -13.92
CA GLY A 15 13.78 17.43 -14.64
C GLY A 15 14.92 16.73 -15.40
N SER A 16 16.17 17.06 -15.08
CA SER A 16 17.34 16.40 -15.68
C SER A 16 17.82 15.15 -14.96
N LEU A 17 17.22 14.83 -13.79
CA LEU A 17 17.61 13.66 -12.99
C LEU A 17 16.87 12.42 -13.47
N GLU A 18 17.59 11.44 -14.01
CA GLU A 18 17.08 10.12 -14.31
C GLU A 18 17.03 9.28 -13.01
N VAL A 19 15.83 8.87 -12.60
CA VAL A 19 15.61 8.14 -11.34
C VAL A 19 15.30 6.67 -11.58
N LEU A 20 14.56 6.34 -12.62
CA LEU A 20 14.37 4.97 -13.10
C LEU A 20 14.89 4.88 -14.52
N ASN A 21 15.82 3.97 -14.76
CA ASN A 21 16.43 3.76 -16.07
C ASN A 21 16.31 2.31 -16.49
N ASP A 22 15.40 2.06 -17.42
CA ASP A 22 15.22 0.77 -18.08
C ASP A 22 14.97 -0.40 -17.09
N ILE A 23 13.99 -0.19 -16.19
CA ILE A 23 13.67 -1.16 -15.15
C ILE A 23 12.70 -2.22 -15.67
N ASP A 24 13.11 -3.48 -15.56
CA ASP A 24 12.28 -4.67 -15.76
C ASP A 24 12.04 -5.33 -14.40
N PHE A 25 10.79 -5.73 -14.14
CA PHE A 25 10.38 -6.32 -12.86
C PHE A 25 9.12 -7.16 -13.06
N HIS A 26 8.98 -8.24 -12.30
CA HIS A 26 7.73 -8.98 -12.22
C HIS A 26 7.48 -9.44 -10.78
N CYS A 27 6.21 -9.66 -10.47
CA CYS A 27 5.75 -10.16 -9.18
C CYS A 27 4.61 -11.16 -9.42
N ASP A 28 4.75 -12.36 -8.89
CA ASP A 28 3.73 -13.39 -8.96
C ASP A 28 2.75 -13.29 -7.78
N LYS A 29 1.55 -13.82 -7.94
CA LYS A 29 0.53 -13.79 -6.88
C LYS A 29 1.02 -14.55 -5.64
N GLY A 30 0.90 -13.91 -4.47
CA GLY A 30 1.32 -14.45 -3.18
C GLY A 30 2.82 -14.30 -2.90
N GLU A 31 3.56 -13.66 -3.79
CA GLU A 31 4.99 -13.41 -3.62
C GLU A 31 5.25 -12.21 -2.70
N VAL A 32 6.31 -12.29 -1.91
CA VAL A 32 6.82 -11.19 -1.10
C VAL A 32 8.17 -10.74 -1.66
N ILE A 33 8.21 -9.54 -2.21
CA ILE A 33 9.41 -8.98 -2.82
C ILE A 33 9.94 -7.83 -1.98
N THR A 34 11.23 -7.81 -1.72
CA THR A 34 11.92 -6.73 -1.02
C THR A 34 12.87 -6.01 -1.98
N ILE A 35 12.63 -4.71 -2.18
CA ILE A 35 13.49 -3.84 -3.00
C ILE A 35 14.54 -3.17 -2.09
N ILE A 36 15.81 -3.47 -2.31
CA ILE A 36 16.93 -2.97 -1.52
C ILE A 36 17.74 -1.97 -2.37
N GLY A 37 18.21 -0.91 -1.74
CA GLY A 37 19.06 0.10 -2.37
C GLY A 37 19.29 1.31 -1.46
N SER A 38 20.26 2.15 -1.78
CA SER A 38 20.57 3.37 -1.05
C SER A 38 19.41 4.36 -1.03
N SER A 39 19.45 5.35 -0.13
CA SER A 39 18.50 6.46 -0.16
C SER A 39 18.60 7.19 -1.51
N GLY A 40 17.48 7.57 -2.10
CA GLY A 40 17.43 8.23 -3.41
C GLY A 40 17.60 7.32 -4.62
N SER A 41 17.74 6.00 -4.47
CA SER A 41 17.90 5.05 -5.60
C SER A 41 16.63 4.78 -6.41
N GLY A 42 15.51 5.47 -6.15
CA GLY A 42 14.29 5.34 -6.92
C GLY A 42 13.26 4.32 -6.39
N LYS A 43 13.50 3.65 -5.25
CA LYS A 43 12.58 2.64 -4.69
C LYS A 43 11.15 3.16 -4.51
N SER A 44 10.99 4.28 -3.83
CA SER A 44 9.68 4.92 -3.64
C SER A 44 9.07 5.38 -4.95
N THR A 45 9.88 5.84 -5.91
CA THR A 45 9.42 6.24 -7.24
C THR A 45 8.88 5.03 -8.00
N LEU A 46 9.56 3.88 -7.94
CA LEU A 46 9.07 2.64 -8.55
C LEU A 46 7.72 2.22 -7.97
N LEU A 47 7.60 2.16 -6.65
CA LEU A 47 6.32 1.82 -5.98
C LEU A 47 5.20 2.80 -6.35
N ARG A 48 5.51 4.10 -6.44
CA ARG A 48 4.53 5.12 -6.85
C ARG A 48 4.15 5.01 -8.31
N CYS A 49 5.05 4.59 -9.20
CA CYS A 49 4.71 4.29 -10.59
C CYS A 49 3.78 3.06 -10.67
N ILE A 50 4.03 2.02 -9.89
CA ILE A 50 3.16 0.82 -9.85
C ILE A 50 1.73 1.19 -9.42
N ASN A 51 1.57 2.11 -8.46
CA ASN A 51 0.25 2.58 -8.00
C ASN A 51 -0.28 3.77 -8.81
N LEU A 52 0.45 4.24 -9.84
CA LEU A 52 0.15 5.43 -10.65
C LEU A 52 0.00 6.73 -9.83
N LEU A 53 0.67 6.83 -8.68
CA LEU A 53 0.84 8.11 -7.97
C LEU A 53 1.89 8.98 -8.65
N GLU A 54 2.83 8.35 -9.37
CA GLU A 54 3.75 8.98 -10.32
C GLU A 54 3.53 8.36 -11.70
N THR A 55 3.50 9.19 -12.73
CA THR A 55 3.41 8.71 -14.11
C THR A 55 4.83 8.50 -14.65
N PRO A 56 5.19 7.29 -15.09
CA PRO A 56 6.48 7.06 -15.76
C PRO A 56 6.56 7.81 -17.09
N ASP A 57 7.78 8.04 -17.57
CA ASP A 57 8.01 8.73 -18.83
C ASP A 57 8.04 7.77 -20.03
N ALA A 58 8.39 6.50 -19.79
CA ALA A 58 8.38 5.43 -20.79
C ALA A 58 8.28 4.06 -20.12
N GLY A 59 8.02 3.03 -20.93
CA GLY A 59 7.87 1.65 -20.51
C GLY A 59 6.42 1.23 -20.39
N GLU A 60 6.20 0.03 -19.86
CA GLU A 60 4.87 -0.56 -19.66
C GLU A 60 4.74 -1.03 -18.20
N ILE A 61 3.54 -0.92 -17.65
CA ILE A 61 3.17 -1.54 -16.37
C ILE A 61 1.92 -2.36 -16.62
N LEU A 62 2.06 -3.67 -16.49
CA LEU A 62 0.96 -4.60 -16.70
C LEU A 62 0.45 -5.07 -15.33
N TYR A 63 -0.87 -5.05 -15.16
CA TYR A 63 -1.59 -5.63 -14.04
C TYR A 63 -2.58 -6.66 -14.62
N HIS A 64 -2.40 -7.94 -14.29
CA HIS A 64 -3.12 -9.04 -14.93
C HIS A 64 -3.09 -8.94 -16.47
N ASP A 65 -1.90 -8.79 -17.05
CA ASP A 65 -1.62 -8.67 -18.50
C ASP A 65 -2.26 -7.44 -19.18
N LYS A 66 -2.87 -6.51 -18.42
CA LYS A 66 -3.45 -5.27 -18.94
C LYS A 66 -2.55 -4.08 -18.66
N ASP A 67 -2.25 -3.31 -19.69
CA ASP A 67 -1.40 -2.12 -19.55
C ASP A 67 -2.17 -0.96 -18.89
N ILE A 68 -1.79 -0.65 -17.64
CA ILE A 68 -2.41 0.41 -16.86
C ILE A 68 -2.08 1.81 -17.40
N LEU A 69 -0.96 1.96 -18.13
CA LEU A 69 -0.55 3.24 -18.72
C LEU A 69 -1.34 3.57 -19.99
N LYS A 70 -1.80 2.55 -20.71
CA LYS A 70 -2.67 2.72 -21.89
C LYS A 70 -4.15 2.91 -21.54
N GLY A 71 -4.47 2.91 -20.25
CA GLY A 71 -5.86 3.11 -19.79
C GLY A 71 -6.76 1.89 -19.97
N GLU A 72 -6.19 0.70 -20.09
CA GLU A 72 -6.94 -0.57 -20.19
C GLU A 72 -7.67 -0.92 -18.88
N ILE A 73 -7.25 -0.28 -17.77
CA ILE A 73 -7.92 -0.35 -16.47
C ILE A 73 -8.14 1.07 -15.96
N ASN A 74 -9.28 1.31 -15.32
CA ASN A 74 -9.53 2.59 -14.66
C ASN A 74 -8.57 2.77 -13.47
N ILE A 75 -7.92 3.92 -13.36
CA ILE A 75 -6.93 4.22 -12.31
C ILE A 75 -7.50 4.03 -10.90
N ASN A 76 -8.75 4.42 -10.65
CA ASN A 76 -9.37 4.25 -9.35
C ASN A 76 -9.63 2.76 -9.04
N GLU A 77 -10.01 1.98 -10.03
CA GLU A 77 -10.15 0.53 -9.94
C GLU A 77 -8.79 -0.11 -9.64
N HIS A 78 -7.75 0.23 -10.41
CA HIS A 78 -6.39 -0.24 -10.17
C HIS A 78 -5.95 0.02 -8.72
N ARG A 79 -6.16 1.23 -8.19
CA ARG A 79 -5.80 1.60 -6.82
C ARG A 79 -6.63 0.91 -5.72
N THR A 80 -7.76 0.29 -6.05
CA THR A 80 -8.47 -0.57 -5.09
C THR A 80 -7.78 -1.92 -4.95
N HIS A 81 -7.20 -2.44 -6.04
CA HIS A 81 -6.54 -3.74 -6.07
C HIS A 81 -5.05 -3.69 -5.70
N VAL A 82 -4.40 -2.57 -5.99
CA VAL A 82 -2.98 -2.31 -5.64
C VAL A 82 -2.94 -1.24 -4.56
N GLY A 83 -2.99 -1.67 -3.30
CA GLY A 83 -2.94 -0.78 -2.13
C GLY A 83 -1.54 -0.26 -1.87
N MET A 84 -1.43 0.84 -1.11
CA MET A 84 -0.14 1.41 -0.72
C MET A 84 -0.14 1.87 0.74
N VAL A 85 0.90 1.48 1.46
CA VAL A 85 1.22 1.92 2.82
C VAL A 85 2.44 2.81 2.75
N PHE A 86 2.29 4.04 3.23
CA PHE A 86 3.31 5.09 3.12
C PHE A 86 4.18 5.17 4.37
N GLN A 87 5.39 5.68 4.23
CA GLN A 87 6.29 6.02 5.31
C GLN A 87 5.65 6.98 6.34
N SER A 88 4.88 7.97 5.88
CA SER A 88 4.27 9.02 6.70
C SER A 88 2.87 8.69 7.22
N PHE A 89 2.45 7.41 7.24
CA PHE A 89 1.14 6.90 7.68
C PHE A 89 -0.06 7.46 6.92
N ASN A 90 -0.10 8.75 6.62
CA ASN A 90 -1.16 9.48 5.90
C ASN A 90 -2.57 9.24 6.44
N LEU A 91 -2.72 9.17 7.77
CA LEU A 91 -4.02 9.07 8.41
C LEU A 91 -4.76 10.40 8.37
N PHE A 92 -6.09 10.33 8.27
CA PHE A 92 -6.96 11.50 8.40
C PHE A 92 -7.02 11.92 9.86
N ASN A 93 -6.32 12.99 10.23
CA ASN A 93 -6.17 13.47 11.61
C ASN A 93 -7.50 13.90 12.27
N ASN A 94 -8.47 14.33 11.46
CA ASN A 94 -9.81 14.73 11.90
C ASN A 94 -10.80 13.57 12.04
N LYS A 95 -10.30 12.33 12.00
CA LYS A 95 -11.09 11.10 12.07
C LYS A 95 -10.57 10.16 13.14
N SER A 96 -11.48 9.33 13.67
CA SER A 96 -11.09 8.21 14.51
C SER A 96 -10.36 7.13 13.72
N VAL A 97 -9.73 6.19 14.42
CA VAL A 97 -9.11 5.01 13.85
C VAL A 97 -10.10 4.22 12.99
N LEU A 98 -11.29 3.96 13.52
CA LEU A 98 -12.35 3.24 12.81
C LEU A 98 -12.79 3.98 11.55
N GLU A 99 -13.02 5.29 11.64
CA GLU A 99 -13.42 6.10 10.49
C GLU A 99 -12.35 6.14 9.39
N ASN A 100 -11.07 6.14 9.75
CA ASN A 100 -9.96 6.00 8.79
C ASN A 100 -10.08 4.70 7.97
N CYS A 101 -10.41 3.60 8.62
CA CYS A 101 -10.57 2.29 7.97
C CYS A 101 -11.89 2.17 7.17
N MET A 102 -12.94 2.90 7.56
CA MET A 102 -14.25 2.85 6.89
C MET A 102 -14.33 3.73 5.64
N LEU A 103 -13.61 4.85 5.61
CA LEU A 103 -13.80 5.91 4.62
C LEU A 103 -13.67 5.41 3.17
N GLY A 104 -12.59 4.70 2.85
CA GLY A 104 -12.35 4.14 1.51
C GLY A 104 -13.43 3.16 1.11
N GLN A 105 -13.82 2.27 2.00
CA GLN A 105 -14.87 1.28 1.77
C GLN A 105 -16.21 1.93 1.40
N ILE A 106 -16.61 2.99 2.11
CA ILE A 106 -17.88 3.68 1.86
C ILE A 106 -17.81 4.53 0.59
N LYS A 107 -16.73 5.31 0.43
CA LYS A 107 -16.62 6.30 -0.65
C LYS A 107 -16.28 5.68 -2.00
N VAL A 108 -15.40 4.68 -2.01
CA VAL A 108 -14.89 4.05 -3.24
C VAL A 108 -15.64 2.76 -3.53
N LEU A 109 -15.65 1.80 -2.59
CA LEU A 109 -16.29 0.49 -2.79
C LEU A 109 -17.81 0.52 -2.61
N LYS A 110 -18.39 1.67 -2.18
CA LYS A 110 -19.84 1.85 -1.97
C LYS A 110 -20.45 0.85 -0.97
N ARG A 111 -19.63 0.30 -0.06
CA ARG A 111 -20.12 -0.58 1.01
C ARG A 111 -21.08 0.17 1.94
N SER A 112 -22.03 -0.55 2.54
CA SER A 112 -22.87 0.00 3.59
C SER A 112 -22.03 0.40 4.81
N LYS A 113 -22.52 1.31 5.65
CA LYS A 113 -21.81 1.68 6.89
C LYS A 113 -21.65 0.50 7.85
N ALA A 114 -22.62 -0.42 7.87
CA ALA A 114 -22.59 -1.61 8.72
C ALA A 114 -21.46 -2.55 8.27
N ASP A 115 -21.43 -2.93 6.98
CA ASP A 115 -20.43 -3.82 6.41
C ASP A 115 -19.03 -3.20 6.49
N ALA A 116 -18.91 -1.89 6.22
CA ALA A 116 -17.65 -1.17 6.33
C ALA A 116 -17.12 -1.15 7.76
N LYS A 117 -18.00 -1.04 8.78
CA LYS A 117 -17.63 -1.10 10.19
C LYS A 117 -17.17 -2.49 10.58
N GLU A 118 -17.93 -3.52 10.21
CA GLU A 118 -17.59 -4.92 10.49
C GLU A 118 -16.21 -5.27 9.92
N LYS A 119 -16.00 -4.97 8.63
CA LYS A 119 -14.72 -5.21 7.96
C LYS A 119 -13.58 -4.40 8.59
N ALA A 120 -13.81 -3.14 8.94
CA ALA A 120 -12.81 -2.32 9.61
C ALA A 120 -12.41 -2.89 10.98
N MET A 121 -13.37 -3.35 11.78
CA MET A 121 -13.09 -3.97 13.07
C MET A 121 -12.32 -5.28 12.92
N LEU A 122 -12.64 -6.10 11.90
CA LEU A 122 -11.89 -7.31 11.57
C LEU A 122 -10.40 -7.01 11.33
N PHE A 123 -10.09 -6.04 10.47
CA PHE A 123 -8.70 -5.70 10.15
C PHE A 123 -8.01 -4.94 11.28
N LEU A 124 -8.71 -4.12 12.06
CA LEU A 124 -8.15 -3.50 13.26
C LEU A 124 -7.77 -4.55 14.30
N LYS A 125 -8.59 -5.58 14.49
CA LYS A 125 -8.26 -6.73 15.36
C LYS A 125 -7.01 -7.45 14.84
N LYS A 126 -6.92 -7.69 13.54
CA LYS A 126 -5.78 -8.37 12.90
C LYS A 126 -4.45 -7.65 13.15
N VAL A 127 -4.44 -6.33 13.20
CA VAL A 127 -3.24 -5.53 13.47
C VAL A 127 -3.10 -5.12 14.95
N GLY A 128 -3.92 -5.70 15.86
CA GLY A 128 -3.88 -5.42 17.31
C GLY A 128 -4.33 -4.01 17.69
N MET A 129 -5.22 -3.39 16.90
CA MET A 129 -5.70 -2.02 17.11
C MET A 129 -7.21 -1.91 17.42
N GLU A 130 -7.87 -3.01 17.71
CA GLU A 130 -9.32 -3.05 17.98
C GLU A 130 -9.73 -2.15 19.16
N SER A 131 -8.98 -2.17 20.27
CA SER A 131 -9.25 -1.35 21.45
C SER A 131 -9.11 0.15 21.20
N PHE A 132 -8.41 0.54 20.14
CA PHE A 132 -8.20 1.94 19.74
C PHE A 132 -9.19 2.43 18.68
N ALA A 133 -10.20 1.64 18.31
CA ALA A 133 -11.13 1.96 17.21
C ALA A 133 -11.76 3.35 17.32
N ASN A 134 -12.11 3.79 18.51
CA ASN A 134 -12.72 5.10 18.76
C ASN A 134 -11.71 6.22 19.09
N ALA A 135 -10.43 5.90 19.20
CA ALA A 135 -9.38 6.89 19.48
C ALA A 135 -9.18 7.82 18.28
N SER A 136 -8.75 9.06 18.56
CA SER A 136 -8.29 9.97 17.51
C SER A 136 -6.97 9.48 16.91
N ALA A 137 -6.83 9.54 15.59
CA ALA A 137 -5.58 9.21 14.91
C ALA A 137 -4.39 10.06 15.39
N MET A 138 -4.64 11.26 15.93
CA MET A 138 -3.59 12.14 16.45
C MET A 138 -2.96 11.63 17.76
N GLN A 139 -3.69 10.84 18.55
CA GLN A 139 -3.27 10.36 19.87
C GLN A 139 -2.42 9.08 19.80
N LEU A 140 -2.24 8.52 18.62
CA LEU A 140 -1.53 7.27 18.41
C LEU A 140 -0.01 7.48 18.35
N SER A 141 0.75 6.49 18.84
CA SER A 141 2.20 6.40 18.59
C SER A 141 2.49 6.13 17.12
N GLY A 142 3.74 6.28 16.68
CA GLY A 142 4.17 6.00 15.31
C GLY A 142 3.83 4.57 14.86
N GLY A 143 4.19 3.57 15.66
CA GLY A 143 3.88 2.17 15.36
C GLY A 143 2.39 1.87 15.33
N GLN A 144 1.60 2.50 16.22
CA GLN A 144 0.14 2.39 16.19
C GLN A 144 -0.44 3.01 14.91
N LYS A 145 0.04 4.21 14.52
CA LYS A 145 -0.39 4.86 13.26
C LYS A 145 -0.08 3.98 12.05
N GLN A 146 1.09 3.34 12.03
CA GLN A 146 1.47 2.45 10.92
C GLN A 146 0.57 1.22 10.86
N ARG A 147 0.29 0.58 11.99
CA ARG A 147 -0.63 -0.56 12.02
C ARG A 147 -2.04 -0.18 11.57
N VAL A 148 -2.53 1.01 11.95
CA VAL A 148 -3.82 1.53 11.44
C VAL A 148 -3.75 1.82 9.93
N ALA A 149 -2.63 2.35 9.41
CA ALA A 149 -2.46 2.57 7.98
C ALA A 149 -2.49 1.24 7.18
N ILE A 150 -1.89 0.19 7.73
CA ILE A 150 -1.96 -1.17 7.17
C ILE A 150 -3.43 -1.67 7.20
N ALA A 151 -4.12 -1.59 8.35
CA ALA A 151 -5.52 -2.00 8.45
C ALA A 151 -6.42 -1.24 7.47
N ARG A 152 -6.22 0.06 7.31
CA ARG A 152 -6.94 0.89 6.34
C ARG A 152 -6.74 0.40 4.91
N ALA A 153 -5.52 0.06 4.53
CA ALA A 153 -5.22 -0.48 3.21
C ALA A 153 -5.87 -1.86 3.01
N LEU A 154 -5.79 -2.75 4.00
CA LEU A 154 -6.42 -4.07 3.97
C LEU A 154 -7.95 -4.01 3.86
N CYS A 155 -8.60 -2.97 4.38
CA CYS A 155 -10.03 -2.77 4.26
C CYS A 155 -10.52 -2.61 2.81
N MET A 156 -9.64 -2.26 1.89
CA MET A 156 -9.93 -2.23 0.46
C MET A 156 -9.84 -3.63 -0.18
N GLU A 157 -9.33 -4.64 0.55
CA GLU A 157 -9.10 -6.01 0.10
C GLU A 157 -8.23 -6.07 -1.17
N PRO A 158 -7.03 -5.45 -1.11
CA PRO A 158 -6.15 -5.39 -2.26
C PRO A 158 -5.56 -6.77 -2.58
N GLU A 159 -5.25 -7.01 -3.86
CA GLU A 159 -4.51 -8.19 -4.31
C GLU A 159 -3.00 -8.02 -4.10
N VAL A 160 -2.53 -6.77 -4.16
CA VAL A 160 -1.13 -6.39 -3.93
C VAL A 160 -1.07 -5.26 -2.93
N LEU A 161 -0.18 -5.33 -1.95
CA LEU A 161 0.05 -4.26 -0.99
C LEU A 161 1.50 -3.79 -1.07
N LEU A 162 1.68 -2.55 -1.52
CA LEU A 162 2.98 -1.89 -1.63
C LEU A 162 3.32 -1.21 -0.29
N PHE A 163 4.56 -1.39 0.17
CA PHE A 163 5.08 -0.76 1.38
C PHE A 163 6.25 0.16 1.04
N ASP A 164 6.07 1.46 1.22
CA ASP A 164 7.12 2.47 1.03
C ASP A 164 7.79 2.77 2.38
N GLU A 165 8.90 2.10 2.67
CA GLU A 165 9.69 2.25 3.90
C GLU A 165 8.85 2.22 5.19
N PRO A 166 8.06 1.17 5.45
CA PRO A 166 7.00 1.15 6.48
C PRO A 166 7.51 1.30 7.92
N THR A 167 8.81 1.16 8.15
CA THR A 167 9.43 1.21 9.49
C THR A 167 10.41 2.36 9.68
N SER A 168 10.77 3.11 8.62
CA SER A 168 11.83 4.12 8.67
C SER A 168 11.49 5.35 9.54
N ALA A 169 10.19 5.63 9.74
CA ALA A 169 9.71 6.72 10.59
C ALA A 169 9.35 6.27 12.03
N LEU A 170 9.74 5.05 12.42
CA LEU A 170 9.40 4.45 13.71
C LEU A 170 10.60 4.40 14.65
N ASP A 171 10.30 4.53 15.94
CA ASP A 171 11.27 4.22 16.99
C ASP A 171 11.63 2.71 16.95
N PRO A 172 12.89 2.34 17.23
CA PRO A 172 13.35 0.95 17.13
C PRO A 172 12.48 -0.06 17.89
N GLU A 173 11.93 0.34 19.04
CA GLU A 173 11.08 -0.49 19.87
C GLU A 173 9.73 -0.84 19.19
N MET A 174 9.28 -0.02 18.24
CA MET A 174 8.00 -0.19 17.54
C MET A 174 8.11 -0.94 16.21
N VAL A 175 9.32 -1.12 15.72
CA VAL A 175 9.58 -1.76 14.41
C VAL A 175 9.13 -3.22 14.44
N GLY A 176 9.39 -3.95 15.54
CA GLY A 176 9.03 -5.36 15.69
C GLY A 176 7.55 -5.62 15.45
N ASP A 177 6.68 -4.87 16.12
CA ASP A 177 5.22 -5.02 16.01
C ASP A 177 4.72 -4.87 14.56
N VAL A 178 5.28 -3.90 13.81
CA VAL A 178 4.89 -3.66 12.42
C VAL A 178 5.38 -4.78 11.51
N LEU A 179 6.62 -5.24 11.70
CA LEU A 179 7.17 -6.35 10.94
C LEU A 179 6.43 -7.67 11.21
N ASP A 180 5.97 -7.90 12.42
CA ASP A 180 5.21 -9.11 12.75
C ASP A 180 3.84 -9.10 12.06
N VAL A 181 3.15 -7.97 12.00
CA VAL A 181 1.94 -7.82 11.17
C VAL A 181 2.24 -8.13 9.70
N MET A 182 3.33 -7.60 9.14
CA MET A 182 3.70 -7.87 7.74
C MET A 182 4.02 -9.35 7.49
N LYS A 183 4.73 -10.02 8.42
CA LYS A 183 5.00 -11.46 8.33
C LYS A 183 3.73 -12.30 8.36
N ASP A 184 2.74 -11.93 9.19
CA ASP A 184 1.48 -12.63 9.25
C ASP A 184 0.68 -12.47 7.96
N LEU A 185 0.65 -11.27 7.37
CA LEU A 185 0.05 -11.04 6.05
C LEU A 185 0.74 -11.86 4.95
N ALA A 186 2.07 -11.96 4.99
CA ALA A 186 2.84 -12.80 4.07
C ALA A 186 2.48 -14.28 4.19
N ARG A 187 2.37 -14.80 5.42
CA ARG A 187 1.96 -16.20 5.67
C ARG A 187 0.54 -16.50 5.19
N GLU A 188 -0.32 -15.51 5.15
CA GLU A 188 -1.68 -15.64 4.59
C GLU A 188 -1.72 -15.57 3.06
N GLY A 189 -0.58 -15.36 2.41
CA GLY A 189 -0.46 -15.35 0.96
C GLY A 189 -0.79 -14.01 0.30
N LEU A 190 -0.76 -12.89 1.06
CA LEU A 190 -0.90 -11.56 0.46
C LEU A 190 0.34 -11.26 -0.38
N THR A 191 0.14 -10.83 -1.62
CA THR A 191 1.22 -10.32 -2.48
C THR A 191 1.72 -8.98 -1.96
N MET A 192 3.04 -8.81 -1.74
CA MET A 192 3.56 -7.55 -1.22
C MET A 192 5.00 -7.26 -1.67
#